data_ab91aa53d9fa52ea3f1ee114547aa3f6
#
_entry.id   ab91aa53d9fa52ea3f1ee114547aa3f6
#
_cell.length_a   1.000
_cell.length_b   1.000
_cell.length_c   1.000
_cell.angle_alpha   90.00
_cell.angle_beta   90.00
_cell.angle_gamma   90.00
#
_symmetry.space_group_name_H-M   'P 1'
#
loop_
_entity.id
_entity.type
_entity.pdbx_description
1 polymer ?
#
loop_
_entity_poly.entity_id
_entity_poly.type
_entity_poly.pdbx_seq_one_letter_code
_entity_poly.pdbx_strand_id
1 'polypeptide(L)'
;MIEGAKWRRWVFFYLPMAFFLIFLLFPFYWMIITSFRPDGELYRPWNSANYNPFWTWKPTLDHFRYLFEETLFSAWLWNTMLIALASTVISLVCGVFAGYALSRLNFPFAGSLGTGIFITYLVPQTLLFIPLAEIIRNYKLGDTPWSLILTYPTFLIPFCTWLMMGYFKAVPKELEECARIDGASRWQAMLYIIIPVAIPGILSAGIFAFTLSWNEFIYALVFLSSPEQKTVPVGVTSELIRGDVFFWGALMAGALLGSIPVAIAYSFFVEHYVSGLTGSVKG
;
A
#
# COMPACT_ATOMS: atom_id res chain seq x y z
N MET A 1 -31.95 17.58 -31.83
CA MET A 1 -31.53 17.88 -30.44
C MET A 1 -30.60 16.84 -29.81
N ILE A 2 -30.38 15.66 -30.40
CA ILE A 2 -29.54 14.57 -29.80
C ILE A 2 -28.05 14.71 -30.15
N GLU A 3 -27.70 15.36 -31.26
CA GLU A 3 -26.26 15.51 -31.65
C GLU A 3 -25.52 16.56 -30.84
N GLY A 4 -26.13 17.63 -30.43
CA GLY A 4 -25.52 18.65 -29.57
C GLY A 4 -25.15 18.12 -28.15
N ALA A 5 -25.89 17.11 -27.65
CA ALA A 5 -25.58 16.47 -26.38
C ALA A 5 -24.36 15.55 -26.43
N LYS A 6 -24.12 14.90 -27.59
CA LYS A 6 -22.94 14.04 -27.78
C LYS A 6 -21.65 14.86 -27.86
N TRP A 7 -21.64 15.97 -28.61
CA TRP A 7 -20.46 16.83 -28.72
C TRP A 7 -20.10 17.48 -27.38
N ARG A 8 -21.07 17.95 -26.60
CA ARG A 8 -20.85 18.48 -25.23
C ARG A 8 -20.22 17.42 -24.31
N ARG A 9 -20.67 16.16 -24.36
CA ARG A 9 -20.08 15.04 -23.64
C ARG A 9 -18.61 14.81 -24.04
N TRP A 10 -18.30 14.86 -25.34
CA TRP A 10 -16.94 14.68 -25.80
C TRP A 10 -16.01 15.80 -25.30
N VAL A 11 -16.42 17.04 -25.42
CA VAL A 11 -15.58 18.19 -25.05
C VAL A 11 -15.50 18.40 -23.54
N PHE A 12 -16.59 18.28 -22.80
CA PHE A 12 -16.63 18.64 -21.37
C PHE A 12 -16.44 17.44 -20.43
N PHE A 13 -16.51 16.22 -20.91
CA PHE A 13 -16.31 15.02 -20.09
C PHE A 13 -15.14 14.17 -20.58
N TYR A 14 -15.18 13.67 -21.81
CA TYR A 14 -14.15 12.75 -22.28
C TYR A 14 -12.80 13.42 -22.52
N LEU A 15 -12.72 14.63 -23.02
CA LEU A 15 -11.48 15.33 -23.28
C LEU A 15 -10.74 15.71 -21.98
N PRO A 16 -11.37 16.32 -20.97
CA PRO A 16 -10.74 16.52 -19.66
C PRO A 16 -10.33 15.20 -19.01
N MET A 17 -11.18 14.16 -19.06
CA MET A 17 -10.86 12.84 -18.52
C MET A 17 -9.64 12.22 -19.22
N ALA A 18 -9.56 12.29 -20.55
CA ALA A 18 -8.42 11.80 -21.31
C ALA A 18 -7.13 12.58 -20.94
N PHE A 19 -7.22 13.89 -20.76
CA PHE A 19 -6.09 14.71 -20.32
C PHE A 19 -5.58 14.25 -18.94
N PHE A 20 -6.48 14.07 -17.97
CA PHE A 20 -6.10 13.56 -16.65
C PHE A 20 -5.53 12.15 -16.70
N LEU A 21 -6.09 11.25 -17.51
CA LEU A 21 -5.57 9.91 -17.68
C LEU A 21 -4.16 9.91 -18.30
N ILE A 22 -3.91 10.71 -19.34
CA ILE A 22 -2.58 10.84 -19.93
C ILE A 22 -1.60 11.39 -18.89
N PHE A 23 -1.98 12.41 -18.14
CA PHE A 23 -1.15 12.99 -17.08
C PHE A 23 -0.81 11.97 -15.99
N LEU A 24 -1.79 11.18 -15.53
CA LEU A 24 -1.60 10.15 -14.52
C LEU A 24 -0.76 8.96 -15.02
N LEU A 25 -0.93 8.58 -16.29
CA LEU A 25 -0.21 7.43 -16.87
C LEU A 25 1.21 7.81 -17.35
N PHE A 26 1.48 9.10 -17.55
CA PHE A 26 2.77 9.56 -18.05
C PHE A 26 3.98 9.11 -17.22
N PRO A 27 3.98 9.20 -15.86
CA PRO A 27 5.09 8.71 -15.06
C PRO A 27 5.35 7.20 -15.25
N PHE A 28 4.29 6.39 -15.33
CA PHE A 28 4.41 4.94 -15.58
C PHE A 28 4.95 4.66 -16.98
N TYR A 29 4.44 5.37 -17.98
CA TYR A 29 4.99 5.31 -19.33
C TYR A 29 6.49 5.65 -19.35
N TRP A 30 6.89 6.71 -18.64
CA TRP A 30 8.28 7.12 -18.53
C TRP A 30 9.16 6.06 -17.85
N MET A 31 8.67 5.45 -16.76
CA MET A 31 9.34 4.33 -16.10
C MET A 31 9.55 3.16 -17.06
N ILE A 32 8.50 2.77 -17.80
CA ILE A 32 8.58 1.68 -18.78
C ILE A 32 9.63 2.00 -19.86
N ILE A 33 9.53 3.15 -20.51
CA ILE A 33 10.47 3.51 -21.57
C ILE A 33 11.90 3.57 -21.05
N THR A 34 12.13 4.15 -19.89
CA THR A 34 13.47 4.27 -19.29
C THR A 34 14.04 2.91 -18.91
N SER A 35 13.22 1.99 -18.39
CA SER A 35 13.67 0.64 -18.01
C SER A 35 14.06 -0.24 -19.20
N PHE A 36 13.53 0.04 -20.39
CA PHE A 36 13.90 -0.68 -21.62
C PHE A 36 14.93 0.06 -22.50
N ARG A 37 15.32 1.29 -22.14
CA ARG A 37 16.24 2.08 -22.93
C ARG A 37 17.69 1.75 -22.60
N PRO A 38 18.57 1.47 -23.59
CA PRO A 38 19.99 1.21 -23.35
C PRO A 38 20.70 2.40 -22.69
N ASP A 39 21.69 2.14 -21.84
CA ASP A 39 22.50 3.18 -21.18
C ASP A 39 23.12 4.17 -22.18
N GLY A 40 23.58 3.68 -23.32
CA GLY A 40 24.12 4.54 -24.38
C GLY A 40 23.13 5.56 -24.97
N GLU A 41 21.81 5.38 -24.75
CA GLU A 41 20.77 6.36 -25.08
C GLU A 41 20.36 7.19 -23.85
N LEU A 42 20.34 6.60 -22.65
CA LEU A 42 19.92 7.28 -21.43
C LEU A 42 20.84 8.45 -21.04
N TYR A 43 22.14 8.26 -21.23
CA TYR A 43 23.14 9.27 -20.87
C TYR A 43 23.57 10.15 -22.06
N ARG A 44 22.86 10.08 -23.20
CA ARG A 44 23.11 10.99 -24.30
C ARG A 44 22.66 12.41 -23.99
N PRO A 45 23.41 13.42 -24.42
CA PRO A 45 22.94 14.80 -24.38
C PRO A 45 21.62 14.96 -25.15
N TRP A 46 20.69 15.71 -24.59
CA TRP A 46 19.34 15.94 -25.15
C TRP A 46 19.37 16.58 -26.57
N ASN A 47 20.47 17.26 -26.93
CA ASN A 47 20.68 17.91 -28.22
C ASN A 47 21.40 17.02 -29.25
N SER A 48 21.64 15.74 -28.97
CA SER A 48 22.27 14.84 -29.89
C SER A 48 21.35 14.49 -31.05
N ALA A 49 21.96 14.31 -32.26
CA ALA A 49 21.22 13.88 -33.42
C ALA A 49 20.50 12.53 -33.17
N ASN A 50 19.22 12.47 -33.57
CA ASN A 50 18.35 11.31 -33.41
C ASN A 50 18.01 10.92 -31.94
N TYR A 51 18.18 11.82 -30.97
CA TYR A 51 17.68 11.59 -29.62
C TYR A 51 16.16 11.78 -29.57
N ASN A 52 15.45 10.73 -29.16
CA ASN A 52 14.02 10.79 -28.90
C ASN A 52 13.76 10.48 -27.40
N PRO A 53 13.32 11.43 -26.58
CA PRO A 53 13.10 11.19 -25.15
C PRO A 53 11.91 10.25 -24.91
N PHE A 54 10.96 10.16 -25.82
CA PHE A 54 9.70 9.43 -25.65
C PHE A 54 9.72 8.00 -26.19
N TRP A 55 10.76 7.60 -26.92
CA TRP A 55 10.81 6.29 -27.56
C TRP A 55 12.24 5.78 -27.73
N THR A 56 12.44 4.45 -27.67
CA THR A 56 13.68 3.79 -28.07
C THR A 56 13.40 2.79 -29.18
N TRP A 57 14.27 2.77 -30.19
CA TRP A 57 14.22 1.80 -31.29
C TRP A 57 15.04 0.55 -31.01
N LYS A 58 15.78 0.53 -29.90
CA LYS A 58 16.65 -0.59 -29.50
C LYS A 58 16.37 -0.97 -28.04
N PRO A 59 15.15 -1.48 -27.73
CA PRO A 59 14.83 -1.86 -26.37
C PRO A 59 15.76 -2.98 -25.90
N THR A 60 16.17 -2.90 -24.63
CA THR A 60 17.02 -3.89 -23.96
C THR A 60 16.38 -4.42 -22.69
N LEU A 61 16.76 -5.61 -22.26
CA LEU A 61 16.44 -6.20 -20.97
C LEU A 61 17.63 -6.16 -20.00
N ASP A 62 18.71 -5.47 -20.35
CA ASP A 62 19.96 -5.48 -19.57
C ASP A 62 19.75 -4.94 -18.16
N HIS A 63 18.90 -3.93 -17.98
CA HIS A 63 18.57 -3.38 -16.67
C HIS A 63 17.83 -4.37 -15.77
N PHE A 64 16.94 -5.17 -16.34
CA PHE A 64 16.25 -6.23 -15.60
C PHE A 64 17.21 -7.36 -15.25
N ARG A 65 18.08 -7.75 -16.20
CA ARG A 65 19.12 -8.76 -15.97
C ARG A 65 20.07 -8.29 -14.87
N TYR A 66 20.55 -7.05 -14.93
CA TYR A 66 21.40 -6.46 -13.90
C TYR A 66 20.75 -6.53 -12.51
N LEU A 67 19.45 -6.19 -12.38
CA LEU A 67 18.73 -6.28 -11.12
C LEU A 67 18.73 -7.69 -10.52
N PHE A 68 18.49 -8.70 -11.34
CA PHE A 68 18.34 -10.07 -10.85
C PHE A 68 19.66 -10.83 -10.71
N GLU A 69 20.67 -10.49 -11.52
CA GLU A 69 21.95 -11.20 -11.55
C GLU A 69 23.06 -10.50 -10.74
N GLU A 70 23.05 -9.15 -10.71
CA GLU A 70 24.12 -8.35 -10.11
C GLU A 70 23.69 -7.64 -8.80
N THR A 71 22.40 -7.72 -8.43
CA THR A 71 21.90 -7.14 -7.18
C THR A 71 21.11 -8.16 -6.37
N LEU A 72 20.77 -7.81 -5.13
CA LEU A 72 19.94 -8.63 -4.25
C LEU A 72 18.44 -8.36 -4.41
N PHE A 73 18.00 -7.89 -5.57
CA PHE A 73 16.61 -7.47 -5.81
C PHE A 73 15.58 -8.57 -5.47
N SER A 74 15.88 -9.83 -5.80
CA SER A 74 15.01 -10.96 -5.47
C SER A 74 14.82 -11.13 -3.95
N ALA A 75 15.90 -10.95 -3.18
CA ALA A 75 15.84 -11.00 -1.72
C ALA A 75 15.03 -9.83 -1.16
N TRP A 76 15.24 -8.61 -1.68
CA TRP A 76 14.47 -7.42 -1.27
C TRP A 76 12.99 -7.57 -1.56
N LEU A 77 12.63 -8.13 -2.72
CA LEU A 77 11.25 -8.38 -3.10
C LEU A 77 10.58 -9.37 -2.14
N TRP A 78 11.29 -10.46 -1.81
CA TRP A 78 10.82 -11.45 -0.85
C TRP A 78 10.65 -10.86 0.56
N ASN A 79 11.65 -10.14 1.04
CA ASN A 79 11.60 -9.48 2.36
C ASN A 79 10.41 -8.52 2.45
N THR A 80 10.24 -7.66 1.42
CA THR A 80 9.12 -6.71 1.37
C THR A 80 7.78 -7.44 1.40
N MET A 81 7.64 -8.51 0.63
CA MET A 81 6.41 -9.31 0.60
C MET A 81 6.12 -9.96 1.96
N LEU A 82 7.12 -10.60 2.56
CA LEU A 82 6.99 -11.23 3.87
C LEU A 82 6.59 -10.22 4.95
N ILE A 83 7.32 -9.10 5.03
CA ILE A 83 7.09 -8.05 6.03
C ILE A 83 5.72 -7.42 5.82
N ALA A 84 5.38 -7.05 4.58
CA ALA A 84 4.11 -6.40 4.27
C ALA A 84 2.91 -7.31 4.56
N LEU A 85 2.98 -8.59 4.19
CA LEU A 85 1.90 -9.55 4.48
C LEU A 85 1.78 -9.82 5.98
N ALA A 86 2.89 -10.12 6.67
CA ALA A 86 2.86 -10.45 8.09
C ALA A 86 2.34 -9.28 8.93
N SER A 87 2.87 -8.07 8.74
CA SER A 87 2.42 -6.89 9.47
C SER A 87 0.97 -6.50 9.14
N THR A 88 0.55 -6.67 7.88
CA THR A 88 -0.85 -6.43 7.46
C THR A 88 -1.80 -7.40 8.16
N VAL A 89 -1.50 -8.70 8.14
CA VAL A 89 -2.36 -9.73 8.77
C VAL A 89 -2.48 -9.46 10.27
N ILE A 90 -1.38 -9.24 10.96
CA ILE A 90 -1.38 -8.93 12.40
C ILE A 90 -2.24 -7.69 12.67
N SER A 91 -2.02 -6.62 11.92
CA SER A 91 -2.70 -5.35 12.14
C SER A 91 -4.18 -5.40 11.78
N LEU A 92 -4.52 -6.14 10.72
CA LEU A 92 -5.89 -6.32 10.29
C LEU A 92 -6.70 -7.14 11.30
N VAL A 93 -6.16 -8.24 11.81
CA VAL A 93 -6.79 -9.06 12.85
C VAL A 93 -7.02 -8.21 14.10
N CYS A 94 -6.00 -7.52 14.59
CA CYS A 94 -6.15 -6.64 15.75
C CYS A 94 -7.16 -5.51 15.49
N GLY A 95 -7.09 -4.88 14.31
CA GLY A 95 -7.96 -3.78 13.91
C GLY A 95 -9.43 -4.20 13.78
N VAL A 96 -9.71 -5.39 13.25
CA VAL A 96 -11.07 -5.95 13.15
C VAL A 96 -11.67 -6.15 14.53
N PHE A 97 -10.95 -6.82 15.45
CA PHE A 97 -11.45 -7.06 16.80
C PHE A 97 -11.60 -5.75 17.62
N ALA A 98 -10.60 -4.87 17.53
CA ALA A 98 -10.67 -3.59 18.22
C ALA A 98 -11.80 -2.70 17.64
N GLY A 99 -11.92 -2.65 16.32
CA GLY A 99 -12.98 -1.90 15.63
C GLY A 99 -14.38 -2.42 15.98
N TYR A 100 -14.56 -3.75 16.01
CA TYR A 100 -15.81 -4.34 16.48
C TYR A 100 -16.11 -3.99 17.94
N ALA A 101 -15.15 -4.19 18.85
CA ALA A 101 -15.32 -3.90 20.26
C ALA A 101 -15.72 -2.44 20.50
N LEU A 102 -15.02 -1.50 19.87
CA LEU A 102 -15.24 -0.06 20.04
C LEU A 102 -16.54 0.46 19.38
N SER A 103 -17.06 -0.25 18.38
CA SER A 103 -18.28 0.15 17.66
C SER A 103 -19.55 -0.53 18.16
N ARG A 104 -19.44 -1.74 18.70
CA ARG A 104 -20.57 -2.63 19.04
C ARG A 104 -20.74 -2.92 20.53
N LEU A 105 -19.64 -2.91 21.29
CA LEU A 105 -19.72 -3.19 22.71
C LEU A 105 -19.93 -1.91 23.51
N ASN A 106 -20.89 -1.96 24.44
CA ASN A 106 -21.14 -0.88 25.38
C ASN A 106 -20.28 -1.11 26.65
N PHE A 107 -19.16 -0.38 26.71
CA PHE A 107 -18.33 -0.35 27.91
C PHE A 107 -17.88 1.09 28.21
N PRO A 108 -17.54 1.41 29.48
CA PRO A 108 -17.11 2.76 29.83
C PRO A 108 -15.86 3.15 29.01
N PHE A 109 -15.80 4.41 28.58
CA PHE A 109 -14.70 4.99 27.81
C PHE A 109 -14.50 4.46 26.39
N ALA A 110 -15.38 3.62 25.82
CA ALA A 110 -15.25 3.11 24.43
C ALA A 110 -15.06 4.25 23.42
N GLY A 111 -15.82 5.33 23.53
CA GLY A 111 -15.70 6.49 22.65
C GLY A 111 -14.36 7.22 22.80
N SER A 112 -13.91 7.42 24.03
CA SER A 112 -12.62 8.08 24.31
C SER A 112 -11.44 7.22 23.84
N LEU A 113 -11.52 5.89 23.98
CA LEU A 113 -10.49 4.96 23.45
C LEU A 113 -10.46 4.99 21.93
N GLY A 114 -11.62 4.99 21.27
CA GLY A 114 -11.68 5.11 19.82
C GLY A 114 -11.07 6.42 19.32
N THR A 115 -11.35 7.54 20.00
CA THR A 115 -10.73 8.84 19.70
C THR A 115 -9.23 8.81 19.98
N GLY A 116 -8.80 8.19 21.09
CA GLY A 116 -7.39 8.02 21.44
C GLY A 116 -6.62 7.25 20.36
N ILE A 117 -7.16 6.13 19.88
CA ILE A 117 -6.58 5.33 18.79
C ILE A 117 -6.45 6.18 17.52
N PHE A 118 -7.48 6.96 17.18
CA PHE A 118 -7.39 7.86 16.02
C PHE A 118 -6.31 8.93 16.20
N ILE A 119 -6.16 9.50 17.39
CA ILE A 119 -5.10 10.48 17.70
C ILE A 119 -3.71 9.83 17.56
N THR A 120 -3.53 8.57 17.98
CA THR A 120 -2.23 7.88 17.80
C THR A 120 -1.88 7.70 16.33
N TYR A 121 -2.86 7.50 15.46
CA TYR A 121 -2.64 7.44 14.00
C TYR A 121 -2.15 8.77 13.43
N LEU A 122 -2.55 9.91 14.01
CA LEU A 122 -2.11 11.24 13.57
C LEU A 122 -0.67 11.58 13.99
N VAL A 123 -0.06 10.79 14.88
CA VAL A 123 1.34 11.00 15.26
C VAL A 123 2.23 10.68 14.07
N PRO A 124 3.11 11.61 13.65
CA PRO A 124 4.01 11.34 12.53
C PRO A 124 4.89 10.12 12.81
N GLN A 125 4.85 9.14 11.91
CA GLN A 125 5.64 7.90 12.03
C GLN A 125 7.13 8.20 12.18
N THR A 126 7.59 9.27 11.51
CA THR A 126 8.97 9.75 11.58
C THR A 126 9.43 10.19 12.97
N LEU A 127 8.53 10.42 13.92
CA LEU A 127 8.90 10.71 15.30
C LEU A 127 9.04 9.42 16.14
N LEU A 128 8.38 8.34 15.74
CA LEU A 128 8.35 7.09 16.50
C LEU A 128 9.56 6.19 16.24
N PHE A 129 10.29 6.38 15.12
CA PHE A 129 11.40 5.48 14.80
C PHE A 129 12.52 5.54 15.84
N ILE A 130 12.79 6.70 16.46
CA ILE A 130 13.86 6.87 17.47
C ILE A 130 13.60 5.98 18.69
N PRO A 131 12.46 6.11 19.42
CA PRO A 131 12.18 5.25 20.57
C PRO A 131 12.01 3.77 20.16
N LEU A 132 11.46 3.49 18.98
CA LEU A 132 11.34 2.13 18.50
C LEU A 132 12.69 1.50 18.17
N ALA A 133 13.65 2.26 17.63
CA ALA A 133 15.01 1.78 17.39
C ALA A 133 15.69 1.34 18.69
N GLU A 134 15.46 2.04 19.80
CA GLU A 134 15.99 1.66 21.10
C GLU A 134 15.35 0.34 21.60
N ILE A 135 14.04 0.20 21.44
CA ILE A 135 13.33 -1.03 21.78
C ILE A 135 13.86 -2.20 20.95
N ILE A 136 13.94 -2.04 19.63
CA ILE A 136 14.44 -3.07 18.70
C ILE A 136 15.87 -3.50 19.05
N ARG A 137 16.73 -2.54 19.39
CA ARG A 137 18.11 -2.82 19.84
C ARG A 137 18.14 -3.60 21.14
N ASN A 138 17.34 -3.22 22.13
CA ASN A 138 17.28 -3.88 23.45
C ASN A 138 16.82 -5.33 23.34
N TYR A 139 15.89 -5.62 22.41
CA TYR A 139 15.41 -6.97 22.15
C TYR A 139 16.29 -7.74 21.13
N LYS A 140 17.38 -7.13 20.65
CA LYS A 140 18.31 -7.73 19.65
C LYS A 140 17.60 -8.16 18.36
N LEU A 141 16.60 -7.42 17.94
CA LEU A 141 15.83 -7.68 16.72
C LEU A 141 16.30 -6.85 15.52
N GLY A 142 17.28 -5.95 15.72
CA GLY A 142 17.87 -5.17 14.64
C GLY A 142 18.45 -6.05 13.54
N ASP A 143 18.38 -5.56 12.32
CA ASP A 143 18.83 -6.26 11.12
C ASP A 143 18.13 -7.61 10.87
N THR A 144 16.88 -7.71 11.27
CA THR A 144 16.02 -8.86 11.00
C THR A 144 14.64 -8.40 10.51
N PRO A 145 13.90 -9.21 9.73
CA PRO A 145 12.53 -8.88 9.31
C PRO A 145 11.58 -8.63 10.50
N TRP A 146 11.86 -9.23 11.66
CA TRP A 146 11.06 -9.07 12.87
C TRP A 146 11.07 -7.64 13.40
N SER A 147 12.16 -6.88 13.17
CA SER A 147 12.20 -5.46 13.55
C SER A 147 11.07 -4.68 12.89
N LEU A 148 10.73 -4.98 11.64
CA LEU A 148 9.67 -4.32 10.89
C LEU A 148 8.30 -4.97 11.13
N ILE A 149 8.23 -6.30 11.18
CA ILE A 149 6.96 -7.02 11.44
C ILE A 149 6.34 -6.60 12.77
N LEU A 150 7.16 -6.29 13.78
CA LEU A 150 6.68 -5.87 15.11
C LEU A 150 6.48 -4.36 15.24
N THR A 151 7.16 -3.55 14.44
CA THR A 151 7.04 -2.09 14.51
C THR A 151 5.97 -1.52 13.58
N TYR A 152 5.74 -2.09 12.40
CA TYR A 152 4.69 -1.63 11.49
C TYR A 152 3.28 -1.66 12.08
N PRO A 153 2.90 -2.64 12.92
CA PRO A 153 1.63 -2.60 13.63
C PRO A 153 1.39 -1.34 14.48
N THR A 154 2.43 -0.61 14.90
CA THR A 154 2.28 0.62 15.68
C THR A 154 1.48 1.70 14.96
N PHE A 155 1.56 1.76 13.64
CA PHE A 155 0.77 2.70 12.82
C PHE A 155 -0.35 2.00 12.03
N LEU A 156 -0.20 0.71 11.71
CA LEU A 156 -1.21 -0.03 10.96
C LEU A 156 -2.42 -0.40 11.81
N ILE A 157 -2.23 -0.80 13.09
CA ILE A 157 -3.36 -1.16 13.97
C ILE A 157 -4.30 0.03 14.20
N PRO A 158 -3.81 1.24 14.57
CA PRO A 158 -4.68 2.41 14.70
C PRO A 158 -5.47 2.71 13.44
N PHE A 159 -4.81 2.65 12.28
CA PHE A 159 -5.45 2.84 10.97
C PHE A 159 -6.55 1.82 10.70
N CYS A 160 -6.24 0.51 10.81
CA CYS A 160 -7.21 -0.56 10.60
C CYS A 160 -8.38 -0.46 11.58
N THR A 161 -8.09 -0.18 12.85
CA THR A 161 -9.12 -0.03 13.90
C THR A 161 -10.08 1.10 13.55
N TRP A 162 -9.56 2.28 13.21
CA TRP A 162 -10.38 3.44 12.86
C TRP A 162 -11.26 3.17 11.64
N LEU A 163 -10.71 2.57 10.59
CA LEU A 163 -11.44 2.24 9.38
C LEU A 163 -12.53 1.20 9.66
N MET A 164 -12.21 0.15 10.42
CA MET A 164 -13.17 -0.89 10.79
C MET A 164 -14.26 -0.39 11.73
N MET A 165 -13.94 0.54 12.65
CA MET A 165 -14.97 1.20 13.48
C MET A 165 -16.01 1.91 12.62
N GLY A 166 -15.57 2.65 11.59
CA GLY A 166 -16.46 3.32 10.65
C GLY A 166 -17.35 2.33 9.91
N TYR A 167 -16.75 1.24 9.42
CA TYR A 167 -17.44 0.21 8.67
C TYR A 167 -18.49 -0.53 9.55
N PHE A 168 -18.10 -1.00 10.73
CA PHE A 168 -19.01 -1.69 11.63
C PHE A 168 -20.17 -0.80 12.10
N LYS A 169 -19.97 0.52 12.25
CA LYS A 169 -21.05 1.45 12.57
C LYS A 169 -22.10 1.55 11.47
N ALA A 170 -21.72 1.34 10.21
CA ALA A 170 -22.63 1.38 9.07
C ALA A 170 -23.46 0.08 8.90
N VAL A 171 -23.01 -1.04 9.47
CA VAL A 171 -23.77 -2.31 9.46
C VAL A 171 -24.95 -2.21 10.44
N PRO A 172 -26.20 -2.56 10.04
CA PRO A 172 -27.37 -2.54 10.94
C PRO A 172 -27.16 -3.40 12.18
N LYS A 173 -27.56 -2.88 13.35
CA LYS A 173 -27.43 -3.62 14.64
C LYS A 173 -28.39 -4.79 14.74
N GLU A 174 -29.51 -4.67 14.07
CA GLU A 174 -30.60 -5.65 14.02
C GLU A 174 -30.10 -7.02 13.56
N LEU A 175 -29.08 -7.07 12.67
CA LEU A 175 -28.49 -8.34 12.21
C LEU A 175 -27.86 -9.12 13.39
N GLU A 176 -27.19 -8.42 14.28
CA GLU A 176 -26.56 -9.02 15.47
C GLU A 176 -27.63 -9.40 16.52
N GLU A 177 -28.65 -8.56 16.68
CA GLU A 177 -29.75 -8.76 17.62
C GLU A 177 -30.59 -9.96 17.20
N CYS A 178 -30.94 -10.12 15.92
CA CYS A 178 -31.65 -11.30 15.41
C CYS A 178 -30.85 -12.59 15.66
N ALA A 179 -29.56 -12.61 15.34
CA ALA A 179 -28.72 -13.79 15.61
C ALA A 179 -28.72 -14.17 17.11
N ARG A 180 -28.74 -13.17 17.99
CA ARG A 180 -28.76 -13.42 19.44
C ARG A 180 -30.14 -13.90 19.94
N ILE A 181 -31.23 -13.47 19.31
CA ILE A 181 -32.58 -14.01 19.58
C ILE A 181 -32.63 -15.50 19.17
N ASP A 182 -31.99 -15.86 18.05
CA ASP A 182 -31.86 -17.23 17.57
C ASP A 182 -30.90 -18.08 18.41
N GLY A 183 -30.36 -17.55 19.53
CA GLY A 183 -29.54 -18.29 20.49
C GLY A 183 -28.03 -18.19 20.25
N ALA A 184 -27.56 -17.41 19.27
CA ALA A 184 -26.14 -17.23 19.05
C ALA A 184 -25.49 -16.42 20.21
N SER A 185 -24.34 -16.87 20.64
CA SER A 185 -23.49 -16.07 21.51
C SER A 185 -22.99 -14.81 20.78
N ARG A 186 -22.56 -13.78 21.50
CA ARG A 186 -22.02 -12.56 20.90
C ARG A 186 -20.82 -12.83 19.98
N TRP A 187 -19.99 -13.80 20.36
CA TRP A 187 -18.85 -14.24 19.57
C TRP A 187 -19.27 -14.92 18.25
N GLN A 188 -20.31 -15.77 18.32
CA GLN A 188 -20.88 -16.40 17.13
C GLN A 188 -21.54 -15.39 16.21
N ALA A 189 -22.31 -14.43 16.74
CA ALA A 189 -22.90 -13.35 15.95
C ALA A 189 -21.82 -12.52 15.24
N MET A 190 -20.72 -12.19 15.94
CA MET A 190 -19.60 -11.48 15.34
C MET A 190 -18.95 -12.30 14.20
N LEU A 191 -18.59 -13.57 14.45
CA LEU A 191 -17.85 -14.37 13.47
C LEU A 191 -18.68 -14.81 12.28
N TYR A 192 -19.95 -15.18 12.51
CA TYR A 192 -20.78 -15.79 11.47
C TYR A 192 -21.73 -14.80 10.76
N ILE A 193 -21.97 -13.63 11.34
CA ILE A 193 -22.87 -12.62 10.76
C ILE A 193 -22.13 -11.35 10.45
N ILE A 194 -21.51 -10.71 11.45
CA ILE A 194 -20.94 -9.36 11.28
C ILE A 194 -19.67 -9.37 10.44
N ILE A 195 -18.73 -10.27 10.69
CA ILE A 195 -17.49 -10.37 9.91
C ILE A 195 -17.76 -10.69 8.44
N PRO A 196 -18.60 -11.67 8.06
CA PRO A 196 -18.96 -11.93 6.67
C PRO A 196 -19.58 -10.72 5.96
N VAL A 197 -20.48 -10.00 6.61
CA VAL A 197 -21.07 -8.76 6.06
C VAL A 197 -20.00 -7.66 5.92
N ALA A 198 -19.00 -7.65 6.78
CA ALA A 198 -17.92 -6.67 6.78
C ALA A 198 -16.73 -7.03 5.86
N ILE A 199 -16.75 -8.18 5.15
CA ILE A 199 -15.66 -8.60 4.27
C ILE A 199 -15.20 -7.48 3.31
N PRO A 200 -16.07 -6.71 2.62
CA PRO A 200 -15.62 -5.63 1.75
C PRO A 200 -14.82 -4.55 2.50
N GLY A 201 -15.20 -4.23 3.73
CA GLY A 201 -14.48 -3.29 4.58
C GLY A 201 -13.14 -3.85 5.07
N ILE A 202 -13.11 -5.13 5.44
CA ILE A 202 -11.90 -5.84 5.87
C ILE A 202 -10.89 -5.89 4.72
N LEU A 203 -11.34 -6.23 3.50
CA LEU A 203 -10.50 -6.24 2.32
C LEU A 203 -9.96 -4.84 2.00
N SER A 204 -10.78 -3.80 2.09
CA SER A 204 -10.33 -2.42 1.91
C SER A 204 -9.26 -2.02 2.92
N ALA A 205 -9.48 -2.31 4.22
CA ALA A 205 -8.50 -2.06 5.26
C ALA A 205 -7.19 -2.83 5.02
N GLY A 206 -7.29 -4.09 4.58
CA GLY A 206 -6.15 -4.92 4.27
C GLY A 206 -5.30 -4.39 3.12
N ILE A 207 -5.91 -3.93 2.02
CA ILE A 207 -5.19 -3.35 0.88
C ILE A 207 -4.45 -2.09 1.29
N PHE A 208 -5.11 -1.19 2.02
CA PHE A 208 -4.47 0.03 2.50
C PHE A 208 -3.31 -0.28 3.45
N ALA A 209 -3.51 -1.19 4.42
CA ALA A 209 -2.45 -1.60 5.34
C ALA A 209 -1.27 -2.26 4.61
N PHE A 210 -1.54 -3.14 3.64
CA PHE A 210 -0.53 -3.72 2.79
C PHE A 210 0.25 -2.66 2.01
N THR A 211 -0.44 -1.70 1.40
CA THR A 211 0.19 -0.62 0.63
C THR A 211 1.06 0.28 1.51
N LEU A 212 0.58 0.63 2.72
CA LEU A 212 1.37 1.41 3.67
C LEU A 212 2.64 0.66 4.10
N SER A 213 2.52 -0.64 4.39
CA SER A 213 3.65 -1.48 4.76
C SER A 213 4.62 -1.71 3.60
N TRP A 214 4.09 -1.93 2.39
CA TRP A 214 4.89 -2.15 1.18
C TRP A 214 5.79 -0.95 0.84
N ASN A 215 5.26 0.26 0.97
CA ASN A 215 5.96 1.49 0.63
C ASN A 215 6.74 2.09 1.81
N GLU A 216 6.74 1.43 2.98
CA GLU A 216 7.46 1.97 4.13
C GLU A 216 8.98 1.97 3.85
N PHE A 217 9.60 3.09 4.16
CA PHE A 217 11.00 3.34 3.85
C PHE A 217 11.85 3.65 5.08
N ILE A 218 11.33 4.49 6.00
CA ILE A 218 12.13 5.06 7.08
C ILE A 218 12.53 4.03 8.12
N TYR A 219 11.58 3.22 8.58
CA TYR A 219 11.88 2.18 9.55
C TYR A 219 12.77 1.10 8.93
N ALA A 220 12.49 0.73 7.66
CA ALA A 220 13.32 -0.21 6.95
C ALA A 220 14.77 0.29 6.77
N LEU A 221 14.95 1.57 6.46
CA LEU A 221 16.27 2.19 6.34
C LEU A 221 17.04 2.20 7.66
N VAL A 222 16.35 2.41 8.79
CA VAL A 222 16.98 2.53 10.11
C VAL A 222 17.22 1.17 10.77
N PHE A 223 16.30 0.21 10.58
CA PHE A 223 16.35 -1.05 11.32
C PHE A 223 17.05 -2.20 10.58
N LEU A 224 17.21 -2.06 9.26
CA LEU A 224 17.88 -3.06 8.42
C LEU A 224 19.18 -2.50 7.87
N SER A 225 20.28 -3.14 8.21
CA SER A 225 21.64 -2.68 7.83
C SER A 225 22.25 -3.56 6.74
N SER A 226 22.09 -4.89 6.84
CA SER A 226 22.66 -5.85 5.88
C SER A 226 21.97 -5.75 4.52
N PRO A 227 22.71 -5.76 3.42
CA PRO A 227 22.16 -5.69 2.07
C PRO A 227 21.07 -6.75 1.80
N GLU A 228 21.24 -7.96 2.34
CA GLU A 228 20.34 -9.10 2.16
C GLU A 228 19.00 -8.92 2.87
N GLN A 229 18.95 -8.10 3.93
CA GLN A 229 17.75 -7.88 4.74
C GLN A 229 16.90 -6.71 4.25
N LYS A 230 17.42 -5.88 3.34
CA LYS A 230 16.72 -4.69 2.86
C LYS A 230 15.37 -5.02 2.21
N THR A 231 14.48 -4.03 2.25
CA THR A 231 13.23 -4.03 1.48
C THR A 231 13.45 -3.40 0.11
N VAL A 232 12.53 -3.60 -0.85
CA VAL A 232 12.62 -3.02 -2.20
C VAL A 232 12.81 -1.50 -2.17
N PRO A 233 12.02 -0.69 -1.41
CA PRO A 233 12.23 0.75 -1.37
C PRO A 233 13.63 1.14 -0.93
N VAL A 234 14.18 0.48 0.09
CA VAL A 234 15.51 0.77 0.61
C VAL A 234 16.60 0.20 -0.30
N GLY A 235 16.49 -1.06 -0.72
CA GLY A 235 17.49 -1.71 -1.55
C GLY A 235 17.70 -1.00 -2.89
N VAL A 236 16.59 -0.68 -3.58
CA VAL A 236 16.65 0.02 -4.86
C VAL A 236 17.30 1.40 -4.72
N THR A 237 16.94 2.16 -3.69
CA THR A 237 17.49 3.51 -3.51
C THR A 237 18.94 3.49 -3.04
N SER A 238 19.32 2.57 -2.15
CA SER A 238 20.68 2.54 -1.59
C SER A 238 21.72 1.91 -2.53
N GLU A 239 21.31 0.98 -3.39
CA GLU A 239 22.24 0.25 -4.25
C GLU A 239 22.32 0.85 -5.67
N LEU A 240 21.26 1.45 -6.17
CA LEU A 240 21.20 2.00 -7.53
C LEU A 240 21.46 3.51 -7.57
N ILE A 241 21.65 4.14 -6.41
CA ILE A 241 22.09 5.54 -6.28
C ILE A 241 23.36 5.52 -5.44
N ARG A 242 24.52 5.68 -6.09
CA ARG A 242 25.83 5.66 -5.43
C ARG A 242 26.51 7.01 -5.55
N GLY A 243 26.31 7.87 -4.54
CA GLY A 243 26.76 9.26 -4.61
C GLY A 243 26.07 10.01 -5.75
N ASP A 244 26.85 10.52 -6.71
CA ASP A 244 26.34 11.24 -7.88
C ASP A 244 26.06 10.33 -9.10
N VAL A 245 26.23 9.00 -8.94
CA VAL A 245 25.98 8.03 -10.00
C VAL A 245 24.61 7.39 -9.83
N PHE A 246 23.76 7.58 -10.83
CA PHE A 246 22.40 7.04 -10.86
C PHE A 246 22.29 5.98 -11.97
N PHE A 247 21.96 4.76 -11.62
CA PHE A 247 21.65 3.70 -12.57
C PHE A 247 20.20 3.79 -13.02
N TRP A 248 19.88 4.85 -13.81
CA TRP A 248 18.49 5.23 -14.13
C TRP A 248 17.67 4.10 -14.73
N GLY A 249 18.23 3.31 -15.66
CA GLY A 249 17.51 2.20 -16.26
C GLY A 249 17.15 1.12 -15.26
N ALA A 250 18.10 0.70 -14.43
CA ALA A 250 17.88 -0.28 -13.38
C ALA A 250 16.99 0.26 -12.26
N LEU A 251 17.11 1.54 -11.89
CA LEU A 251 16.25 2.21 -10.91
C LEU A 251 14.78 2.18 -11.36
N MET A 252 14.52 2.53 -12.62
CA MET A 252 13.17 2.52 -13.19
C MET A 252 12.63 1.10 -13.35
N ALA A 253 13.49 0.14 -13.73
CA ALA A 253 13.11 -1.27 -13.76
C ALA A 253 12.75 -1.81 -12.37
N GLY A 254 13.53 -1.48 -11.35
CA GLY A 254 13.26 -1.85 -9.95
C GLY A 254 11.96 -1.22 -9.42
N ALA A 255 11.73 0.06 -9.71
CA ALA A 255 10.49 0.74 -9.35
C ALA A 255 9.26 0.15 -10.08
N LEU A 256 9.40 -0.17 -11.37
CA LEU A 256 8.35 -0.83 -12.16
C LEU A 256 7.99 -2.20 -11.57
N LEU A 257 8.99 -3.06 -11.35
CA LEU A 257 8.79 -4.39 -10.77
C LEU A 257 8.24 -4.30 -9.34
N GLY A 258 8.74 -3.36 -8.53
CA GLY A 258 8.25 -3.12 -7.17
C GLY A 258 6.79 -2.61 -7.13
N SER A 259 6.28 -2.00 -8.20
CA SER A 259 4.88 -1.56 -8.27
C SER A 259 3.90 -2.69 -8.64
N ILE A 260 4.37 -3.77 -9.28
CA ILE A 260 3.52 -4.88 -9.76
C ILE A 260 2.72 -5.55 -8.64
N PRO A 261 3.29 -5.95 -7.48
CA PRO A 261 2.52 -6.62 -6.44
C PRO A 261 1.38 -5.76 -5.89
N VAL A 262 1.61 -4.45 -5.75
CA VAL A 262 0.57 -3.51 -5.31
C VAL A 262 -0.52 -3.37 -6.38
N ALA A 263 -0.14 -3.22 -7.65
CA ALA A 263 -1.08 -3.14 -8.76
C ALA A 263 -1.95 -4.41 -8.87
N ILE A 264 -1.34 -5.59 -8.69
CA ILE A 264 -2.06 -6.88 -8.65
C ILE A 264 -3.04 -6.89 -7.48
N ALA A 265 -2.60 -6.53 -6.27
CA ALA A 265 -3.48 -6.47 -5.10
C ALA A 265 -4.70 -5.57 -5.36
N TYR A 266 -4.49 -4.36 -5.87
CA TYR A 266 -5.60 -3.46 -6.21
C TYR A 266 -6.51 -4.01 -7.30
N SER A 267 -5.98 -4.69 -8.32
CA SER A 267 -6.77 -5.25 -9.42
C SER A 267 -7.77 -6.30 -8.96
N PHE A 268 -7.39 -7.14 -7.98
CA PHE A 268 -8.31 -8.15 -7.42
C PHE A 268 -9.42 -7.56 -6.56
N PHE A 269 -9.20 -6.39 -5.98
CA PHE A 269 -10.10 -5.85 -4.95
C PHE A 269 -10.86 -4.59 -5.40
N VAL A 270 -10.58 -4.06 -6.60
CA VAL A 270 -11.21 -2.83 -7.10
C VAL A 270 -12.74 -2.93 -7.11
N GLU A 271 -13.29 -4.09 -7.45
CA GLU A 271 -14.73 -4.30 -7.48
C GLU A 271 -15.36 -4.20 -6.08
N HIS A 272 -14.69 -4.77 -5.07
CA HIS A 272 -15.13 -4.70 -3.67
C HIS A 272 -15.00 -3.29 -3.10
N TYR A 273 -13.95 -2.57 -3.46
CA TYR A 273 -13.73 -1.18 -3.07
C TYR A 273 -14.79 -0.25 -3.67
N VAL A 274 -15.06 -0.37 -4.96
CA VAL A 274 -16.08 0.43 -5.66
C VAL A 274 -17.49 0.12 -5.12
N SER A 275 -17.81 -1.15 -4.87
CA SER A 275 -19.10 -1.54 -4.29
C SER A 275 -19.30 -1.01 -2.87
N GLY A 276 -18.23 -1.00 -2.06
CA GLY A 276 -18.25 -0.41 -0.71
C GLY A 276 -18.48 1.09 -0.71
N LEU A 277 -17.89 1.82 -1.66
CA LEU A 277 -18.10 3.27 -1.82
C LEU A 277 -19.46 3.62 -2.41
N THR A 278 -19.96 2.82 -3.37
CA THR A 278 -21.25 3.10 -4.05
C THR A 278 -22.44 2.55 -3.28
N GLY A 279 -22.28 1.53 -2.46
CA GLY A 279 -23.32 0.99 -1.57
C GLY A 279 -23.76 1.97 -0.48
N SER A 280 -22.91 2.92 -0.10
CA SER A 280 -23.24 3.99 0.86
C SER A 280 -24.08 5.13 0.25
N VAL A 281 -24.29 5.13 -1.08
CA VAL A 281 -25.03 6.20 -1.80
C VAL A 281 -26.47 5.77 -2.15
N LYS A 282 -26.88 4.53 -1.84
CA LYS A 282 -28.24 4.04 -2.00
C LYS A 282 -28.97 3.94 -0.64
N GLY A 283 -29.03 5.06 0.04
CA GLY A 283 -29.88 5.28 1.18
C GLY A 283 -30.73 6.53 0.94
#